data_18dfd5493b5510846901c5da43f41ea4
#
_entry.id   18dfd5493b5510846901c5da43f41ea4
#
_cell.length_a   1.000
_cell.length_b   1.000
_cell.length_c   1.000
_cell.angle_alpha   90.00
_cell.angle_beta   90.00
_cell.angle_gamma   90.00
#
_symmetry.space_group_name_H-M   'P 1'
#
loop_
_entity.id
_entity.type
_entity.pdbx_description
1 polymer ?
#
loop_
_entity_poly.entity_id
_entity_poly.type
_entity_poly.pdbx_seq_one_letter_code
_entity_poly.pdbx_strand_id
1 'polypeptide(L)'
;MVENAKPGEMNGTIVNISSLSAYTSSVSRGEYCISKAGVSMITKLFADRLAEYNITVNEVRPGIIHTGMTEKVQSKYDALIEDGLLPIKRWGEPEDVAKAVAAFCCGEFPYTTGQSFDVDGGFHIRRL
;
A
#
# COMPACT_ATOMS: atom_id res chain seq x y z
N MET A 1 -19.32 -10.54 -3.83
CA MET A 1 -19.11 -10.56 -2.37
C MET A 1 -20.39 -10.21 -1.62
N VAL A 2 -20.95 -9.01 -1.84
CA VAL A 2 -22.14 -8.52 -1.09
C VAL A 2 -23.35 -9.45 -1.22
N GLU A 3 -23.69 -9.90 -2.42
CA GLU A 3 -24.84 -10.79 -2.67
C GLU A 3 -24.76 -12.14 -1.94
N ASN A 4 -23.56 -12.59 -1.61
CA ASN A 4 -23.33 -13.88 -0.95
C ASN A 4 -22.89 -13.70 0.52
N ALA A 5 -23.01 -12.48 1.06
CA ALA A 5 -22.58 -12.20 2.43
C ALA A 5 -23.48 -12.90 3.44
N LYS A 6 -22.87 -13.55 4.43
CA LYS A 6 -23.57 -14.25 5.51
C LYS A 6 -23.45 -13.43 6.80
N PRO A 7 -24.52 -13.25 7.54
CA PRO A 7 -24.48 -12.55 8.81
C PRO A 7 -23.52 -13.22 9.81
N GLY A 8 -22.67 -12.42 10.46
CA GLY A 8 -21.75 -12.90 11.50
C GLY A 8 -20.48 -13.60 11.02
N GLU A 9 -20.33 -13.83 9.71
CA GLU A 9 -19.11 -14.40 9.12
C GLU A 9 -18.28 -13.32 8.45
N MET A 10 -16.96 -13.52 8.37
CA MET A 10 -16.11 -12.69 7.50
C MET A 10 -16.39 -13.08 6.05
N ASN A 11 -16.86 -12.13 5.26
CA ASN A 11 -17.33 -12.38 3.90
C ASN A 11 -16.30 -12.01 2.81
N GLY A 12 -15.18 -11.47 3.21
CA GLY A 12 -14.09 -11.21 2.28
C GLY A 12 -13.14 -10.11 2.73
N THR A 13 -12.02 -10.04 2.01
CA THR A 13 -10.99 -9.02 2.17
C THR A 13 -10.66 -8.43 0.81
N ILE A 14 -10.57 -7.12 0.75
CA ILE A 14 -10.09 -6.37 -0.41
C ILE A 14 -8.80 -5.65 0.00
N VAL A 15 -7.75 -5.81 -0.79
CA VAL A 15 -6.49 -5.10 -0.58
C VAL A 15 -6.18 -4.28 -1.82
N ASN A 16 -6.19 -2.97 -1.67
CA ASN A 16 -5.82 -2.03 -2.73
C ASN A 16 -4.32 -1.76 -2.69
N ILE A 17 -3.68 -1.77 -3.86
CA ILE A 17 -2.27 -1.42 -3.99
C ILE A 17 -2.17 0.03 -4.48
N SER A 18 -1.75 0.92 -3.59
CA SER A 18 -1.48 2.31 -3.96
C SER A 18 0.02 2.58 -4.12
N SER A 19 0.58 3.50 -3.40
CA SER A 19 2.00 3.88 -3.45
C SER A 19 2.29 4.89 -2.34
N LEU A 20 3.54 5.04 -1.97
CA LEU A 20 4.01 6.21 -1.21
C LEU A 20 3.65 7.54 -1.92
N SER A 21 3.47 7.52 -3.24
CA SER A 21 3.03 8.68 -4.03
C SER A 21 1.59 9.12 -3.73
N ALA A 22 0.82 8.36 -2.95
CA ALA A 22 -0.50 8.77 -2.49
C ALA A 22 -0.44 9.96 -1.50
N TYR A 23 0.70 10.20 -0.86
CA TYR A 23 0.90 11.27 0.12
C TYR A 23 2.20 12.07 -0.06
N THR A 24 3.07 11.66 -1.00
CA THR A 24 4.30 12.38 -1.31
C THR A 24 4.18 13.14 -2.61
N SER A 25 4.89 14.27 -2.71
CA SER A 25 4.94 15.06 -3.92
C SER A 25 5.98 14.53 -4.91
N SER A 26 5.59 14.39 -6.16
CA SER A 26 6.50 14.18 -7.28
C SER A 26 6.04 15.05 -8.44
N VAL A 27 6.70 16.21 -8.61
CA VAL A 27 6.29 17.26 -9.57
C VAL A 27 6.26 16.78 -11.03
N SER A 28 7.06 15.76 -11.37
CA SER A 28 7.10 15.18 -12.72
C SER A 28 6.09 14.04 -12.94
N ARG A 29 5.28 13.69 -11.93
CA ARG A 29 4.31 12.60 -11.96
C ARG A 29 3.02 12.97 -11.22
N GLY A 30 2.53 14.19 -11.44
CA GLY A 30 1.35 14.69 -10.73
C GLY A 30 0.11 13.82 -10.93
N GLU A 31 -0.16 13.39 -12.15
CA GLU A 31 -1.28 12.49 -12.47
C GLU A 31 -1.18 11.15 -11.73
N TYR A 32 0.02 10.59 -11.61
CA TYR A 32 0.24 9.37 -10.86
C TYR A 32 -0.03 9.57 -9.37
N CYS A 33 0.47 10.67 -8.79
CA CYS A 33 0.21 11.00 -7.38
C CYS A 33 -1.29 11.16 -7.12
N ILE A 34 -2.00 11.89 -7.99
CA ILE A 34 -3.46 12.06 -7.90
C ILE A 34 -4.18 10.71 -7.98
N SER A 35 -3.80 9.85 -8.93
CA SER A 35 -4.40 8.52 -9.08
C SER A 35 -4.21 7.67 -7.83
N LYS A 36 -3.02 7.69 -7.24
CA LYS A 36 -2.71 6.90 -6.04
C LYS A 36 -3.36 7.48 -4.77
N ALA A 37 -3.49 8.79 -4.67
CA ALA A 37 -4.31 9.44 -3.63
C ALA A 37 -5.79 9.05 -3.77
N GLY A 38 -6.30 8.95 -5.01
CA GLY A 38 -7.64 8.44 -5.29
C GLY A 38 -7.83 7.00 -4.80
N VAL A 39 -6.86 6.11 -5.00
CA VAL A 39 -6.91 4.73 -4.48
C VAL A 39 -7.00 4.72 -2.95
N SER A 40 -6.26 5.60 -2.26
CA SER A 40 -6.35 5.72 -0.80
C SER A 40 -7.75 6.17 -0.35
N MET A 41 -8.39 7.09 -1.08
CA MET A 41 -9.75 7.51 -0.76
C MET A 41 -10.77 6.41 -1.05
N ILE A 42 -10.62 5.69 -2.17
CA ILE A 42 -11.44 4.50 -2.50
C ILE A 42 -11.37 3.48 -1.36
N THR A 43 -10.20 3.21 -0.81
CA THR A 43 -10.04 2.29 0.32
C THR A 43 -10.93 2.69 1.50
N LYS A 44 -10.92 3.97 1.88
CA LYS A 44 -11.73 4.47 3.00
C LYS A 44 -13.23 4.38 2.72
N LEU A 45 -13.66 4.81 1.54
CA LEU A 45 -15.06 4.80 1.14
C LEU A 45 -15.64 3.38 1.12
N PHE A 46 -14.89 2.43 0.56
CA PHE A 46 -15.33 1.04 0.50
C PHE A 46 -15.18 0.32 1.85
N ALA A 47 -14.19 0.68 2.67
CA ALA A 47 -14.08 0.15 4.02
C ALA A 47 -15.32 0.50 4.87
N ASP A 48 -15.76 1.76 4.82
CA ASP A 48 -16.97 2.22 5.49
C ASP A 48 -18.23 1.52 4.93
N ARG A 49 -18.38 1.55 3.61
CA ARG A 49 -19.57 0.99 2.94
C ARG A 49 -19.72 -0.52 3.09
N LEU A 50 -18.62 -1.28 3.13
CA LEU A 50 -18.65 -2.73 3.12
C LEU A 50 -18.56 -3.36 4.52
N ALA A 51 -18.33 -2.55 5.55
CA ALA A 51 -18.27 -3.02 6.94
C ALA A 51 -19.56 -3.73 7.39
N GLU A 52 -20.73 -3.25 6.95
CA GLU A 52 -22.03 -3.86 7.25
C GLU A 52 -22.15 -5.30 6.72
N TYR A 53 -21.33 -5.66 5.72
CA TYR A 53 -21.28 -7.00 5.13
C TYR A 53 -20.13 -7.85 5.69
N ASN A 54 -19.43 -7.40 6.73
CA ASN A 54 -18.20 -8.03 7.24
C ASN A 54 -17.14 -8.26 6.14
N ILE A 55 -16.98 -7.29 5.25
CA ILE A 55 -15.92 -7.25 4.24
C ILE A 55 -14.93 -6.19 4.65
N THR A 56 -13.67 -6.56 4.83
CA THR A 56 -12.60 -5.60 5.14
C THR A 56 -11.98 -5.05 3.87
N VAL A 57 -11.61 -3.77 3.88
CA VAL A 57 -10.93 -3.11 2.77
C VAL A 57 -9.73 -2.35 3.32
N ASN A 58 -8.54 -2.76 2.93
CA ASN A 58 -7.29 -2.15 3.38
C ASN A 58 -6.40 -1.78 2.18
N GLU A 59 -5.36 -1.04 2.45
CA GLU A 59 -4.43 -0.52 1.45
C GLU A 59 -3.01 -0.92 1.81
N VAL A 60 -2.25 -1.39 0.82
CA VAL A 60 -0.80 -1.52 0.90
C VAL A 60 -0.17 -0.42 0.05
N ARG A 61 0.78 0.30 0.62
CA ARG A 61 1.53 1.40 -0.01
C ARG A 61 2.98 0.98 -0.23
N PRO A 62 3.34 0.45 -1.40
CA PRO A 62 4.73 0.17 -1.72
C PRO A 62 5.56 1.45 -1.79
N GLY A 63 6.80 1.35 -1.31
CA GLY A 63 7.81 2.37 -1.47
C GLY A 63 8.61 2.23 -2.77
N ILE A 64 9.93 2.24 -2.64
CA ILE A 64 10.87 2.06 -3.75
C ILE A 64 11.11 0.57 -3.93
N ILE A 65 10.40 -0.04 -4.89
CA ILE A 65 10.41 -1.48 -5.15
C ILE A 65 11.17 -1.76 -6.45
N HIS A 66 12.00 -2.79 -6.43
CA HIS A 66 12.73 -3.27 -7.59
C HIS A 66 11.78 -3.96 -8.58
N THR A 67 11.54 -3.34 -9.71
CA THR A 67 10.63 -3.83 -10.77
C THR A 67 11.14 -3.38 -12.12
N GLY A 68 10.68 -3.98 -13.20
CA GLY A 68 11.01 -3.52 -14.56
C GLY A 68 10.67 -2.04 -14.83
N MET A 69 9.72 -1.46 -14.09
CA MET A 69 9.41 -0.02 -14.21
C MET A 69 10.47 0.86 -13.57
N THR A 70 11.21 0.36 -12.60
CA THR A 70 12.22 1.14 -11.85
C THR A 70 13.64 0.98 -12.39
N GLU A 71 13.87 0.06 -13.32
CA GLU A 71 15.20 -0.18 -13.93
C GLU A 71 15.82 1.11 -14.51
N LYS A 72 15.02 1.94 -15.20
CA LYS A 72 15.50 3.18 -15.83
C LYS A 72 15.98 4.25 -14.84
N VAL A 73 15.58 4.14 -13.60
CA VAL A 73 15.91 5.09 -12.52
C VAL A 73 16.72 4.45 -11.41
N GLN A 74 17.18 3.22 -11.61
CA GLN A 74 17.88 2.41 -10.62
C GLN A 74 19.09 3.13 -10.06
N SER A 75 20.02 3.60 -10.90
CA SER A 75 21.25 4.26 -10.47
C SER A 75 21.00 5.50 -9.60
N LYS A 76 19.92 6.23 -9.89
CA LYS A 76 19.50 7.38 -9.09
C LYS A 76 19.09 6.97 -7.68
N TYR A 77 18.26 5.93 -7.58
CA TYR A 77 17.78 5.46 -6.28
C TYR A 77 18.83 4.69 -5.51
N ASP A 78 19.75 3.97 -6.17
CA ASP A 78 20.90 3.33 -5.53
C ASP A 78 21.70 4.35 -4.71
N ALA A 79 22.08 5.47 -5.34
CA ALA A 79 22.80 6.53 -4.66
C ALA A 79 22.01 7.16 -3.50
N LEU A 80 20.71 7.39 -3.66
CA LEU A 80 19.85 7.95 -2.61
C LEU A 80 19.68 7.01 -1.43
N ILE A 81 19.54 5.69 -1.68
CA ILE A 81 19.41 4.67 -0.64
C ILE A 81 20.71 4.54 0.15
N GLU A 82 21.85 4.55 -0.54
CA GLU A 82 23.16 4.53 0.08
C GLU A 82 23.38 5.76 0.96
N ASP A 83 22.98 6.95 0.50
CA ASP A 83 23.01 8.22 1.23
C ASP A 83 21.97 8.27 2.38
N GLY A 84 21.18 7.23 2.56
CA GLY A 84 20.30 7.08 3.71
C GLY A 84 18.88 7.58 3.50
N LEU A 85 18.39 7.65 2.26
CA LEU A 85 16.98 7.96 1.97
C LEU A 85 16.02 7.06 2.76
N LEU A 86 16.37 5.78 2.88
CA LEU A 86 15.56 4.79 3.61
C LEU A 86 16.26 4.37 4.91
N PRO A 87 15.53 4.28 6.03
CA PRO A 87 16.01 3.61 7.25
C PRO A 87 16.49 2.18 6.99
N ILE A 88 15.69 1.39 6.24
CA ILE A 88 16.11 0.07 5.76
C ILE A 88 16.85 0.29 4.43
N LYS A 89 18.18 0.29 4.47
CA LYS A 89 19.06 0.66 3.36
C LYS A 89 19.10 -0.40 2.26
N ARG A 90 17.98 -0.67 1.63
CA ARG A 90 17.88 -1.51 0.45
C ARG A 90 16.64 -1.17 -0.37
N TRP A 91 16.61 -1.60 -1.59
CA TRP A 91 15.38 -1.69 -2.36
C TRP A 91 14.39 -2.64 -1.68
N GLY A 92 13.11 -2.32 -1.77
CA GLY A 92 12.07 -3.30 -1.52
C GLY A 92 11.98 -4.28 -2.71
N GLU A 93 11.61 -5.51 -2.41
CA GLU A 93 11.36 -6.52 -3.44
C GLU A 93 9.85 -6.76 -3.59
N PRO A 94 9.37 -7.24 -4.73
CA PRO A 94 7.97 -7.60 -4.91
C PRO A 94 7.44 -8.52 -3.82
N GLU A 95 8.28 -9.41 -3.31
CA GLU A 95 7.95 -10.34 -2.21
C GLU A 95 7.67 -9.62 -0.90
N ASP A 96 8.30 -8.48 -0.63
CA ASP A 96 8.02 -7.69 0.58
C ASP A 96 6.57 -7.19 0.54
N VAL A 97 6.12 -6.73 -0.63
CA VAL A 97 4.74 -6.30 -0.84
C VAL A 97 3.77 -7.48 -0.80
N ALA A 98 4.11 -8.57 -1.46
CA ALA A 98 3.27 -9.78 -1.53
C ALA A 98 3.00 -10.36 -0.14
N LYS A 99 3.99 -10.38 0.75
CA LYS A 99 3.83 -10.84 2.14
C LYS A 99 2.82 -9.99 2.92
N ALA A 100 2.87 -8.68 2.77
CA ALA A 100 1.91 -7.78 3.42
C ALA A 100 0.48 -8.01 2.90
N VAL A 101 0.32 -8.16 1.58
CA VAL A 101 -0.98 -8.48 0.97
C VAL A 101 -1.49 -9.83 1.46
N ALA A 102 -0.64 -10.87 1.47
CA ALA A 102 -1.00 -12.20 1.94
C ALA A 102 -1.48 -12.17 3.40
N ALA A 103 -0.81 -11.43 4.29
CA ALA A 103 -1.22 -11.31 5.69
C ALA A 103 -2.64 -10.77 5.83
N PHE A 104 -3.02 -9.75 5.05
CA PHE A 104 -4.41 -9.27 5.02
C PHE A 104 -5.38 -10.31 4.47
N CYS A 105 -5.01 -11.01 3.40
CA CYS A 105 -5.88 -11.99 2.74
C CYS A 105 -6.06 -13.28 3.55
N CYS A 106 -5.09 -13.65 4.38
CA CYS A 106 -5.16 -14.84 5.25
C CYS A 106 -6.02 -14.64 6.51
N GLY A 107 -6.61 -13.45 6.69
CA GLY A 107 -7.51 -13.19 7.83
C GLY A 107 -6.80 -12.88 9.14
N GLU A 108 -5.51 -12.57 9.11
CA GLU A 108 -4.73 -12.22 10.31
C GLU A 108 -5.20 -10.92 10.99
N PHE A 109 -5.97 -10.09 10.28
CA PHE A 109 -6.46 -8.80 10.76
C PHE A 109 -7.99 -8.69 10.73
N PRO A 110 -8.72 -9.51 11.49
CA PRO A 110 -10.19 -9.59 11.38
C PRO A 110 -10.92 -8.32 11.85
N TYR A 111 -10.27 -7.49 12.65
CA TYR A 111 -10.83 -6.23 13.19
C TYR A 111 -10.14 -5.00 12.63
N THR A 112 -9.72 -5.08 11.33
CA THR A 112 -8.95 -4.02 10.67
C THR A 112 -9.55 -3.71 9.30
N THR A 113 -10.04 -2.49 9.11
CA THR A 113 -10.53 -1.99 7.82
C THR A 113 -10.21 -0.51 7.66
N GLY A 114 -10.08 -0.04 6.43
CA GLY A 114 -9.77 1.35 6.11
C GLY A 114 -8.31 1.77 6.40
N GLN A 115 -7.44 0.82 6.73
CA GLN A 115 -6.05 1.09 7.06
C GLN A 115 -5.17 1.14 5.83
N SER A 116 -4.13 1.97 5.91
CA SER A 116 -3.03 2.03 4.95
C SER A 116 -1.77 1.47 5.61
N PHE A 117 -1.15 0.51 4.96
CA PHE A 117 0.05 -0.17 5.45
C PHE A 117 1.22 0.12 4.51
N ASP A 118 2.20 0.87 5.01
CA ASP A 118 3.37 1.25 4.23
C ASP A 118 4.40 0.09 4.22
N VAL A 119 4.79 -0.32 3.00
CA VAL A 119 5.88 -1.28 2.74
C VAL A 119 6.96 -0.53 1.98
N ASP A 120 7.70 0.32 2.69
CA ASP A 120 8.50 1.40 2.09
C ASP A 120 9.90 1.56 2.68
N GLY A 121 10.35 0.62 3.50
CA GLY A 121 11.67 0.68 4.14
C GLY A 121 11.81 1.83 5.16
N GLY A 122 10.69 2.39 5.61
CA GLY A 122 10.66 3.50 6.55
C GLY A 122 10.71 4.89 5.87
N PHE A 123 10.45 4.98 4.58
CA PHE A 123 10.42 6.26 3.85
C PHE A 123 9.46 7.28 4.48
N HIS A 124 8.32 6.83 4.99
CA HIS A 124 7.29 7.69 5.62
C HIS A 124 7.75 8.33 6.94
N ILE A 125 8.82 7.84 7.57
CA ILE A 125 9.31 8.35 8.85
C ILE A 125 10.01 9.70 8.62
N ARG A 126 9.50 10.74 9.29
CA ARG A 126 10.20 12.02 9.32
C ARG A 126 11.44 11.89 10.20
N ARG A 127 12.60 12.22 9.66
CA ARG A 127 13.88 12.18 10.38
C ARG A 127 14.47 13.58 10.49
N LEU A 128 15.12 13.84 11.61
CA LEU A 128 15.88 15.06 11.87
C LEU A 128 17.28 14.97 11.29
#